data_82fd78f7280b3bfd93c3e44ea14ee229
#
_entry.id   82fd78f7280b3bfd93c3e44ea14ee229
#
_cell.length_a   1.000
_cell.length_b   1.000
_cell.length_c   1.000
_cell.angle_alpha   90.00
_cell.angle_beta   90.00
_cell.angle_gamma   90.00
#
_symmetry.space_group_name_H-M   'P 1'
#
loop_
_entity.id
_entity.type
_entity.pdbx_description
1 polymer ?
#
loop_
_entity_poly.entity_id
_entity_poly.type
_entity_poly.pdbx_seq_one_letter_code
_entity_poly.pdbx_strand_id
1 'polypeptide(L)'
;NLPYPEQEELYRRMVFNVMSRNHDDHSKNFSFLMDRQGKWKLAPAYDLCCSYTPGGKWTNRHQLSLNGKQDNFTMEDLQKVGENMGIREHKQIIEKVQETVSHWHETAKDCGVKPEHADFIGENLLLFGKQLYTIQMPDIASEQEQAFMKAMRNDDFNTILELKMRGYQPSENVLKSLQPDVSATTFIAAAKIFQMEGMLKSL
;
A
#
# COMPACT_ATOMS: atom_id res chain seq x y z
N ASN A 1 4.00 30.02 -20.70
CA ASN A 1 3.82 29.45 -19.34
C ASN A 1 2.46 28.77 -19.26
N LEU A 2 2.38 27.60 -18.64
CA LEU A 2 1.11 26.94 -18.37
C LEU A 2 0.30 27.72 -17.32
N PRO A 3 -1.05 27.78 -17.44
CA PRO A 3 -1.90 28.28 -16.37
C PRO A 3 -1.66 27.54 -15.05
N TYR A 4 -1.86 28.23 -13.92
CA TYR A 4 -1.59 27.65 -12.61
C TYR A 4 -2.30 26.31 -12.34
N PRO A 5 -3.59 26.10 -12.68
CA PRO A 5 -4.24 24.78 -12.50
C PRO A 5 -3.55 23.66 -13.30
N GLU A 6 -3.02 23.96 -14.47
CA GLU A 6 -2.28 23.00 -15.30
C GLU A 6 -0.91 22.66 -14.69
N GLN A 7 -0.28 23.61 -14.00
CA GLN A 7 0.96 23.37 -13.26
C GLN A 7 0.70 22.49 -12.05
N GLU A 8 -0.38 22.70 -11.31
CA GLU A 8 -0.80 21.84 -10.20
C GLU A 8 -1.09 20.40 -10.67
N GLU A 9 -1.78 20.26 -11.81
CA GLU A 9 -2.06 18.94 -12.38
C GLU A 9 -0.78 18.23 -12.83
N LEU A 10 0.15 18.95 -13.45
CA LEU A 10 1.45 18.39 -13.82
C LEU A 10 2.23 17.92 -12.58
N TYR A 11 2.22 18.71 -11.52
CA TYR A 11 2.83 18.36 -10.25
C TYR A 11 2.16 17.11 -9.63
N ARG A 12 0.84 17.02 -9.64
CA ARG A 12 0.09 15.86 -9.15
C ARG A 12 0.46 14.58 -9.91
N ARG A 13 0.58 14.64 -11.24
CA ARG A 13 1.03 13.48 -12.05
C ARG A 13 2.45 13.06 -11.73
N MET A 14 3.35 14.01 -11.51
CA MET A 14 4.71 13.71 -11.08
C MET A 14 4.72 12.99 -9.73
N VAL A 15 3.99 13.48 -8.72
CA VAL A 15 3.86 12.84 -7.41
C VAL A 15 3.28 11.43 -7.54
N PHE A 16 2.25 11.28 -8.38
CA PHE A 16 1.65 9.97 -8.66
C PHE A 16 2.66 9.01 -9.28
N ASN A 17 3.39 9.42 -10.32
CA ASN A 17 4.41 8.58 -10.97
C ASN A 17 5.47 8.09 -9.98
N VAL A 18 5.91 8.97 -9.07
CA VAL A 18 6.88 8.60 -8.02
C VAL A 18 6.30 7.55 -7.07
N MET A 19 5.09 7.80 -6.54
CA MET A 19 4.48 6.94 -5.53
C MET A 19 4.01 5.60 -6.09
N SER A 20 3.48 5.60 -7.32
CA SER A 20 3.02 4.39 -8.01
C SER A 20 4.13 3.59 -8.70
N ARG A 21 5.39 4.02 -8.59
CA ARG A 21 6.52 3.41 -9.31
C ARG A 21 6.33 3.37 -10.82
N ASN A 22 5.78 4.43 -11.40
CA ASN A 22 5.78 4.60 -12.85
C ASN A 22 7.12 5.13 -13.32
N HIS A 23 8.10 4.24 -13.47
CA HIS A 23 9.46 4.57 -13.86
C HIS A 23 9.62 4.85 -15.36
N ASP A 24 8.60 4.57 -16.17
CA ASP A 24 8.61 4.91 -17.60
C ASP A 24 8.01 6.31 -17.85
N ASP A 25 8.34 7.24 -16.97
CA ASP A 25 7.83 8.62 -16.91
C ASP A 25 8.54 9.59 -17.86
N HIS A 26 8.97 9.11 -19.02
CA HIS A 26 9.69 9.92 -20.00
C HIS A 26 8.83 11.06 -20.58
N SER A 27 9.50 12.07 -21.16
CA SER A 27 8.86 13.30 -21.65
C SER A 27 7.75 13.09 -22.69
N LYS A 28 7.73 11.97 -23.43
CA LYS A 28 6.69 11.65 -24.41
C LYS A 28 5.36 11.26 -23.77
N ASN A 29 5.33 10.96 -22.47
CA ASN A 29 4.11 10.67 -21.71
C ASN A 29 3.45 11.96 -21.17
N PHE A 30 3.95 13.11 -21.61
CA PHE A 30 3.37 14.42 -21.34
C PHE A 30 3.08 15.14 -22.65
N SER A 31 1.85 15.54 -22.86
CA SER A 31 1.46 16.26 -24.07
C SER A 31 0.55 17.44 -23.74
N PHE A 32 0.45 18.35 -24.69
CA PHE A 32 -0.31 19.58 -24.55
C PHE A 32 -1.26 19.74 -25.74
N LEU A 33 -2.42 20.31 -25.48
CA LEU A 33 -3.41 20.65 -26.48
C LEU A 33 -3.45 22.15 -26.65
N MET A 34 -3.55 22.60 -27.90
CA MET A 34 -3.74 24.02 -28.23
C MET A 34 -5.12 24.20 -28.88
N ASP A 35 -5.91 25.11 -28.36
CA ASP A 35 -7.17 25.48 -28.98
C ASP A 35 -6.98 26.37 -30.21
N ARG A 36 -8.09 26.67 -30.92
CA ARG A 36 -8.05 27.50 -32.13
C ARG A 36 -7.64 28.95 -31.86
N GLN A 37 -7.67 29.39 -30.61
CA GLN A 37 -7.27 30.71 -30.17
C GLN A 37 -5.79 30.75 -29.74
N GLY A 38 -5.07 29.62 -29.86
CA GLY A 38 -3.67 29.51 -29.48
C GLY A 38 -3.44 29.33 -27.98
N LYS A 39 -4.48 28.98 -27.18
CA LYS A 39 -4.36 28.74 -25.77
C LYS A 39 -3.98 27.29 -25.53
N TRP A 40 -2.92 27.12 -24.78
CA TRP A 40 -2.39 25.77 -24.39
C TRP A 40 -2.95 25.28 -23.09
N LYS A 41 -3.21 23.97 -23.01
CA LYS A 41 -3.54 23.26 -21.80
C LYS A 41 -2.84 21.91 -21.78
N LEU A 42 -2.69 21.32 -20.60
CA LEU A 42 -2.19 19.96 -20.45
C LEU A 42 -3.20 18.96 -21.06
N ALA A 43 -2.73 17.99 -21.82
CA ALA A 43 -3.60 16.93 -22.32
C ALA A 43 -4.08 16.03 -21.15
N PRO A 44 -5.18 15.30 -21.31
CA PRO A 44 -5.56 14.24 -20.37
C PRO A 44 -4.37 13.31 -20.07
N ALA A 45 -4.31 12.83 -18.86
CA ALA A 45 -3.26 11.88 -18.46
C ALA A 45 -3.39 10.57 -19.24
N TYR A 46 -2.28 10.00 -19.61
CA TYR A 46 -2.18 8.69 -20.26
C TYR A 46 -0.89 8.01 -19.82
N ASP A 47 -0.81 6.69 -20.03
CA ASP A 47 0.33 5.87 -19.68
C ASP A 47 0.73 5.98 -18.19
N LEU A 48 -0.29 6.05 -17.33
CA LEU A 48 -0.15 6.05 -15.88
C LEU A 48 -0.31 4.61 -15.38
N CYS A 49 0.81 3.94 -15.16
CA CYS A 49 0.83 2.55 -14.71
C CYS A 49 2.00 2.31 -13.74
N CYS A 50 1.98 1.20 -13.03
CA CYS A 50 3.19 0.72 -12.35
C CYS A 50 4.14 0.17 -13.41
N SER A 51 5.27 0.81 -13.59
CA SER A 51 6.29 0.43 -14.57
C SER A 51 7.64 0.32 -13.85
N TYR A 52 7.76 -0.69 -12.99
CA TYR A 52 8.95 -0.92 -12.17
C TYR A 52 9.46 -2.35 -12.37
N THR A 53 10.71 -2.47 -12.78
CA THR A 53 11.41 -3.75 -12.92
C THR A 53 12.75 -3.66 -12.20
N PRO A 54 12.87 -4.23 -11.00
CA PRO A 54 14.13 -4.25 -10.27
C PRO A 54 15.26 -4.84 -11.10
N GLY A 55 16.39 -4.14 -11.23
CA GLY A 55 17.51 -4.55 -12.06
C GLY A 55 17.28 -4.49 -13.60
N GLY A 56 16.10 -4.06 -14.03
CA GLY A 56 15.75 -3.90 -15.42
C GLY A 56 16.55 -2.79 -16.12
N LYS A 57 16.70 -2.91 -17.43
CA LYS A 57 17.49 -1.96 -18.23
C LYS A 57 16.84 -0.57 -18.28
N TRP A 58 15.51 -0.50 -18.34
CA TRP A 58 14.77 0.73 -18.67
C TRP A 58 13.97 1.28 -17.48
N THR A 59 13.30 0.43 -16.71
CA THR A 59 12.37 0.79 -15.66
C THR A 59 12.88 0.47 -14.25
N ASN A 60 14.20 0.33 -14.11
CA ASN A 60 14.85 0.19 -12.80
C ASN A 60 14.85 1.50 -12.00
N ARG A 61 14.82 2.63 -12.70
CA ARG A 61 14.75 3.98 -12.14
C ARG A 61 13.91 4.87 -13.04
N HIS A 62 13.47 6.02 -12.54
CA HIS A 62 12.74 7.00 -13.31
C HIS A 62 13.52 7.51 -14.52
N GLN A 63 12.83 7.80 -15.62
CA GLN A 63 13.43 8.39 -16.82
C GLN A 63 13.64 9.89 -16.65
N LEU A 64 12.73 10.57 -15.97
CA LEU A 64 12.88 11.98 -15.61
C LEU A 64 13.66 12.12 -14.31
N SER A 65 14.34 13.24 -14.16
CA SER A 65 14.98 13.62 -12.91
C SER A 65 14.09 14.57 -12.11
N LEU A 66 14.03 14.36 -10.81
CA LEU A 66 13.30 15.15 -9.86
C LEU A 66 14.28 15.59 -8.76
N ASN A 67 14.41 16.91 -8.57
CA ASN A 67 15.38 17.48 -7.63
C ASN A 67 16.81 16.92 -7.84
N GLY A 68 17.19 16.69 -9.10
CA GLY A 68 18.50 16.14 -9.48
C GLY A 68 18.68 14.63 -9.28
N LYS A 69 17.65 13.91 -8.87
CA LYS A 69 17.65 12.46 -8.65
C LYS A 69 16.77 11.75 -9.67
N GLN A 70 17.03 10.47 -9.91
CA GLN A 70 16.18 9.58 -10.71
C GLN A 70 15.65 8.38 -9.90
N ASP A 71 16.05 8.26 -8.64
CA ASP A 71 15.60 7.23 -7.70
C ASP A 71 15.82 7.70 -6.25
N ASN A 72 15.39 6.88 -5.28
CA ASN A 72 15.55 7.15 -3.85
C ASN A 72 14.99 8.52 -3.45
N PHE A 73 13.82 8.86 -3.98
CA PHE A 73 13.14 10.10 -3.63
C PHE A 73 12.70 10.09 -2.18
N THR A 74 12.77 11.27 -1.57
CA THR A 74 12.27 11.53 -0.23
C THR A 74 11.05 12.47 -0.28
N MET A 75 10.34 12.58 0.82
CA MET A 75 9.25 13.57 0.96
C MET A 75 9.75 15.00 0.68
N GLU A 76 10.96 15.32 1.15
CA GLU A 76 11.60 16.63 0.95
C GLU A 76 11.87 16.91 -0.52
N ASP A 77 12.23 15.90 -1.30
CA ASP A 77 12.43 16.06 -2.75
C ASP A 77 11.12 16.49 -3.44
N LEU A 78 10.01 15.83 -3.11
CA LEU A 78 8.69 16.19 -3.65
C LEU A 78 8.28 17.60 -3.23
N GLN A 79 8.42 17.94 -1.95
CA GLN A 79 8.10 19.27 -1.44
C GLN A 79 8.94 20.34 -2.13
N LYS A 80 10.24 20.10 -2.29
CA LYS A 80 11.17 21.02 -2.93
C LYS A 80 10.79 21.32 -4.38
N VAL A 81 10.33 20.33 -5.13
CA VAL A 81 9.84 20.53 -6.50
C VAL A 81 8.56 21.36 -6.48
N GLY A 82 7.63 21.08 -5.57
CA GLY A 82 6.41 21.87 -5.40
C GLY A 82 6.70 23.35 -5.10
N GLU A 83 7.64 23.60 -4.19
CA GLU A 83 8.13 24.96 -3.88
C GLU A 83 8.73 25.64 -5.11
N ASN A 84 9.64 24.96 -5.81
CA ASN A 84 10.31 25.50 -7.00
C ASN A 84 9.32 25.79 -8.16
N MET A 85 8.25 25.01 -8.28
CA MET A 85 7.18 25.23 -9.23
C MET A 85 6.18 26.31 -8.78
N GLY A 86 6.26 26.79 -7.54
CA GLY A 86 5.33 27.75 -6.95
C GLY A 86 3.95 27.15 -6.67
N ILE A 87 3.86 25.84 -6.47
CA ILE A 87 2.61 25.15 -6.14
C ILE A 87 2.26 25.40 -4.66
N ARG A 88 1.23 26.19 -4.42
CA ARG A 88 0.85 26.62 -3.06
C ARG A 88 0.44 25.45 -2.17
N GLU A 89 -0.32 24.53 -2.73
CA GLU A 89 -0.91 23.40 -2.00
C GLU A 89 -0.14 22.08 -2.24
N HIS A 90 1.17 22.15 -2.50
CA HIS A 90 1.99 20.98 -2.81
C HIS A 90 1.92 19.91 -1.73
N LYS A 91 1.85 20.28 -0.45
CA LYS A 91 1.74 19.30 0.66
C LYS A 91 0.42 18.54 0.62
N GLN A 92 -0.71 19.25 0.43
CA GLN A 92 -2.04 18.64 0.31
C GLN A 92 -2.13 17.73 -0.93
N ILE A 93 -1.49 18.14 -2.04
CA ILE A 93 -1.43 17.29 -3.25
C ILE A 93 -0.65 16.00 -2.96
N ILE A 94 0.50 16.08 -2.28
CA ILE A 94 1.27 14.91 -1.88
C ILE A 94 0.43 13.98 -0.98
N GLU A 95 -0.19 14.54 0.06
CA GLU A 95 -1.03 13.78 1.00
C GLU A 95 -2.19 13.08 0.28
N LYS A 96 -2.89 13.80 -0.62
CA LYS A 96 -4.03 13.24 -1.36
C LYS A 96 -3.62 12.14 -2.32
N VAL A 97 -2.49 12.31 -3.03
CA VAL A 97 -1.97 11.26 -3.91
C VAL A 97 -1.53 10.04 -3.08
N GLN A 98 -0.84 10.26 -1.97
CA GLN A 98 -0.43 9.17 -1.09
C GLN A 98 -1.62 8.41 -0.53
N GLU A 99 -2.64 9.09 -0.05
CA GLU A 99 -3.90 8.49 0.38
C GLU A 99 -4.50 7.61 -0.72
N THR A 100 -4.63 8.17 -1.93
CA THR A 100 -5.20 7.45 -3.08
C THR A 100 -4.38 6.21 -3.44
N VAL A 101 -3.05 6.34 -3.54
CA VAL A 101 -2.16 5.23 -3.89
C VAL A 101 -2.12 4.16 -2.79
N SER A 102 -2.31 4.53 -1.52
CA SER A 102 -2.36 3.57 -0.41
C SER A 102 -3.55 2.60 -0.48
N HIS A 103 -4.63 2.96 -1.21
CA HIS A 103 -5.79 2.10 -1.45
C HIS A 103 -5.61 1.12 -2.64
N TRP A 104 -4.37 0.90 -3.05
CA TRP A 104 -4.06 0.08 -4.23
C TRP A 104 -4.70 -1.32 -4.19
N HIS A 105 -4.60 -2.03 -3.06
CA HIS A 105 -5.11 -3.41 -2.98
C HIS A 105 -6.64 -3.49 -3.15
N GLU A 106 -7.38 -2.52 -2.62
CA GLU A 106 -8.83 -2.42 -2.81
C GLU A 106 -9.14 -2.18 -4.28
N THR A 107 -8.50 -1.17 -4.86
CA THR A 107 -8.66 -0.82 -6.29
C THR A 107 -8.29 -1.99 -7.19
N ALA A 108 -7.18 -2.67 -6.92
CA ALA A 108 -6.72 -3.83 -7.68
C ALA A 108 -7.74 -4.98 -7.63
N LYS A 109 -8.32 -5.25 -6.46
CA LYS A 109 -9.36 -6.25 -6.27
C LYS A 109 -10.61 -5.91 -7.07
N ASP A 110 -11.09 -4.67 -6.97
CA ASP A 110 -12.30 -4.19 -7.68
C ASP A 110 -12.12 -4.21 -9.19
N CYS A 111 -10.88 -3.98 -9.67
CA CYS A 111 -10.52 -4.08 -11.08
C CYS A 111 -10.18 -5.50 -11.55
N GLY A 112 -10.25 -6.51 -10.69
CA GLY A 112 -9.95 -7.90 -11.04
C GLY A 112 -8.48 -8.17 -11.34
N VAL A 113 -7.56 -7.39 -10.76
CA VAL A 113 -6.12 -7.65 -10.85
C VAL A 113 -5.80 -8.94 -10.10
N LYS A 114 -4.95 -9.80 -10.69
CA LYS A 114 -4.53 -11.04 -10.03
C LYS A 114 -3.80 -10.73 -8.73
N PRO A 115 -4.04 -11.49 -7.64
CA PRO A 115 -3.44 -11.24 -6.33
C PRO A 115 -1.90 -11.09 -6.38
N GLU A 116 -1.22 -11.98 -7.09
CA GLU A 116 0.25 -11.96 -7.23
C GLU A 116 0.78 -10.64 -7.80
N HIS A 117 0.04 -10.06 -8.78
CA HIS A 117 0.41 -8.76 -9.35
C HIS A 117 0.02 -7.60 -8.43
N ALA A 118 -1.12 -7.72 -7.73
CA ALA A 118 -1.54 -6.71 -6.76
C ALA A 118 -0.55 -6.61 -5.60
N ASP A 119 -0.10 -7.75 -5.08
CA ASP A 119 0.89 -7.84 -4.01
C ASP A 119 2.24 -7.28 -4.45
N PHE A 120 2.75 -7.71 -5.62
CA PHE A 120 4.00 -7.19 -6.16
C PHE A 120 3.98 -5.66 -6.30
N ILE A 121 2.91 -5.10 -6.85
CA ILE A 121 2.78 -3.64 -6.99
C ILE A 121 2.70 -2.98 -5.61
N GLY A 122 1.84 -3.50 -4.73
CA GLY A 122 1.63 -2.96 -3.38
C GLY A 122 2.91 -2.88 -2.55
N GLU A 123 3.73 -3.94 -2.58
CA GLU A 123 5.02 -4.01 -1.88
C GLU A 123 6.06 -3.01 -2.41
N ASN A 124 5.91 -2.57 -3.66
CA ASN A 124 6.85 -1.67 -4.31
C ASN A 124 6.39 -0.20 -4.36
N LEU A 125 5.17 0.13 -3.92
CA LEU A 125 4.73 1.52 -3.84
C LEU A 125 5.65 2.35 -2.94
N LEU A 126 5.93 3.58 -3.35
CA LEU A 126 6.74 4.50 -2.54
C LEU A 126 5.82 5.40 -1.70
N LEU A 127 5.52 4.96 -0.49
CA LEU A 127 4.70 5.70 0.47
C LEU A 127 5.59 6.25 1.58
N PHE A 128 5.47 7.57 1.86
CA PHE A 128 6.34 8.27 2.80
C PHE A 128 5.71 8.39 4.19
N GLY A 129 6.50 8.18 5.23
CA GLY A 129 6.16 8.57 6.61
C GLY A 129 4.97 7.87 7.24
N LYS A 130 4.40 6.89 6.57
CA LYS A 130 3.52 5.91 7.16
C LYS A 130 4.32 4.61 7.29
N GLN A 131 4.55 4.17 8.54
CA GLN A 131 4.23 2.78 8.77
C GLN A 131 3.08 2.49 7.82
N LEU A 132 3.26 1.50 6.94
CA LEU A 132 2.20 0.97 6.11
C LEU A 132 0.88 1.24 6.84
N TYR A 133 0.00 2.09 6.26
CA TYR A 133 -1.37 1.77 6.47
C TYR A 133 -1.50 0.40 5.81
N THR A 134 -1.17 -0.62 6.54
CA THR A 134 -2.01 -1.77 6.55
C THR A 134 -3.37 -1.10 6.66
N ILE A 135 -4.10 -1.01 5.55
CA ILE A 135 -5.53 -0.85 5.63
C ILE A 135 -5.83 -1.95 6.63
N GLN A 136 -6.14 -1.54 7.85
CA GLN A 136 -6.98 -2.36 8.63
C GLN A 136 -8.25 -2.40 7.77
N MET A 137 -8.28 -3.35 6.85
CA MET A 137 -9.53 -4.05 6.60
C MET A 137 -10.08 -4.19 8.00
N PRO A 138 -11.28 -3.65 8.35
CA PRO A 138 -11.80 -3.84 9.69
C PRO A 138 -11.53 -5.30 9.96
N ASP A 139 -10.59 -5.53 10.81
CA ASP A 139 -9.75 -6.73 10.84
C ASP A 139 -10.68 -7.91 11.04
N ILE A 140 -11.15 -8.52 9.95
CA ILE A 140 -11.80 -9.83 10.06
C ILE A 140 -10.80 -10.76 10.75
N ALA A 141 -9.51 -10.60 10.49
CA ALA A 141 -8.45 -11.27 11.23
C ALA A 141 -8.34 -10.73 12.67
N SER A 142 -8.47 -9.42 12.95
CA SER A 142 -8.44 -8.92 14.32
C SER A 142 -9.74 -9.17 15.07
N GLU A 143 -10.89 -9.11 14.42
CA GLU A 143 -12.14 -9.57 15.04
C GLU A 143 -12.09 -11.05 15.33
N GLN A 144 -11.62 -11.87 14.39
CA GLN A 144 -11.44 -13.31 14.59
C GLN A 144 -10.35 -13.60 15.61
N GLU A 145 -9.25 -12.87 15.60
CA GLU A 145 -8.16 -12.99 16.55
C GLU A 145 -8.61 -12.57 17.97
N GLN A 146 -9.32 -11.45 18.10
CA GLN A 146 -9.90 -11.00 19.37
C GLN A 146 -10.95 -12.00 19.88
N ALA A 147 -11.81 -12.51 18.99
CA ALA A 147 -12.78 -13.55 19.34
C ALA A 147 -12.07 -14.84 19.78
N PHE A 148 -11.00 -15.23 19.07
CA PHE A 148 -10.17 -16.38 19.44
C PHE A 148 -9.48 -16.18 20.79
N MET A 149 -8.82 -15.05 21.02
CA MET A 149 -8.16 -14.75 22.31
C MET A 149 -9.16 -14.74 23.47
N LYS A 150 -10.34 -14.18 23.25
CA LYS A 150 -11.43 -14.19 24.25
C LYS A 150 -11.94 -15.61 24.51
N ALA A 151 -12.16 -16.39 23.47
CA ALA A 151 -12.61 -17.77 23.57
C ALA A 151 -11.58 -18.64 24.32
N MET A 152 -10.28 -18.46 24.03
CA MET A 152 -9.19 -19.14 24.73
C MET A 152 -9.16 -18.82 26.23
N ARG A 153 -9.32 -17.56 26.63
CA ARG A 153 -9.34 -17.15 28.04
C ARG A 153 -10.57 -17.64 28.80
N ASN A 154 -11.67 -17.89 28.09
CA ASN A 154 -12.93 -18.33 28.67
C ASN A 154 -13.21 -19.84 28.51
N ASP A 155 -12.24 -20.61 28.02
CA ASP A 155 -12.38 -22.04 27.71
C ASP A 155 -13.57 -22.34 26.75
N ASP A 156 -13.91 -21.40 25.86
CA ASP A 156 -15.02 -21.51 24.91
C ASP A 156 -14.61 -22.27 23.64
N PHE A 157 -14.61 -23.58 23.74
CA PHE A 157 -14.25 -24.47 22.64
C PHE A 157 -15.19 -24.40 21.43
N ASN A 158 -16.47 -24.03 21.63
CA ASN A 158 -17.40 -23.90 20.52
C ASN A 158 -17.01 -22.74 19.62
N THR A 159 -16.71 -21.59 20.18
CA THR A 159 -16.21 -20.43 19.41
C THR A 159 -14.88 -20.72 18.75
N ILE A 160 -13.95 -21.46 19.40
CA ILE A 160 -12.66 -21.86 18.81
C ILE A 160 -12.87 -22.75 17.57
N LEU A 161 -13.79 -23.71 17.64
CA LEU A 161 -14.14 -24.58 16.53
C LEU A 161 -14.82 -23.83 15.39
N GLU A 162 -15.76 -22.93 15.69
CA GLU A 162 -16.40 -22.08 14.68
C GLU A 162 -15.39 -21.22 13.92
N LEU A 163 -14.44 -20.62 14.62
CA LEU A 163 -13.39 -19.80 13.99
C LEU A 163 -12.54 -20.65 13.03
N LYS A 164 -12.17 -21.86 13.43
CA LYS A 164 -11.48 -22.79 12.52
C LYS A 164 -12.33 -23.14 11.30
N MET A 165 -13.61 -23.44 11.47
CA MET A 165 -14.52 -23.76 10.36
C MET A 165 -14.68 -22.57 9.38
N ARG A 166 -14.53 -21.35 9.88
CA ARG A 166 -14.50 -20.12 9.06
C ARG A 166 -13.15 -19.82 8.43
N GLY A 167 -12.16 -20.71 8.57
CA GLY A 167 -10.83 -20.60 7.98
C GLY A 167 -9.82 -19.77 8.79
N TYR A 168 -10.17 -19.37 10.02
CA TYR A 168 -9.21 -18.69 10.89
C TYR A 168 -8.07 -19.65 11.29
N GLN A 169 -6.83 -19.15 11.26
CA GLN A 169 -5.62 -19.84 11.70
C GLN A 169 -4.82 -18.89 12.61
N PRO A 170 -4.68 -19.19 13.92
CA PRO A 170 -3.89 -18.34 14.80
C PRO A 170 -2.42 -18.40 14.44
N SER A 171 -1.72 -17.25 14.55
CA SER A 171 -0.26 -17.23 14.43
C SER A 171 0.42 -17.79 15.68
N GLU A 172 1.68 -18.25 15.53
CA GLU A 172 2.47 -18.68 16.69
C GLU A 172 2.62 -17.57 17.75
N ASN A 173 2.71 -16.32 17.33
CA ASN A 173 2.86 -15.19 18.24
C ASN A 173 1.60 -14.98 19.09
N VAL A 174 0.40 -15.14 18.51
CA VAL A 174 -0.87 -15.07 19.23
C VAL A 174 -0.95 -16.17 20.28
N LEU A 175 -0.61 -17.41 19.92
CA LEU A 175 -0.61 -18.52 20.87
C LEU A 175 0.42 -18.32 22.00
N LYS A 176 1.63 -17.88 21.69
CA LYS A 176 2.65 -17.56 22.70
C LYS A 176 2.22 -16.47 23.67
N SER A 177 1.50 -15.46 23.18
CA SER A 177 0.99 -14.36 24.02
C SER A 177 -0.08 -14.80 25.01
N LEU A 178 -0.77 -15.90 24.74
CA LEU A 178 -1.85 -16.45 25.58
C LEU A 178 -1.34 -17.42 26.66
N GLN A 179 -0.12 -17.92 26.56
CA GLN A 179 0.42 -18.91 27.50
C GLN A 179 0.30 -18.55 28.98
N PRO A 180 0.51 -17.30 29.43
CA PRO A 180 0.37 -16.97 30.84
C PRO A 180 -1.08 -16.96 31.36
N ASP A 181 -2.07 -16.74 30.45
CA ASP A 181 -3.44 -16.39 30.79
C ASP A 181 -4.45 -17.51 30.54
N VAL A 182 -4.02 -18.63 29.96
CA VAL A 182 -4.90 -19.70 29.49
C VAL A 182 -4.51 -21.04 30.14
N SER A 183 -5.50 -21.85 30.48
CA SER A 183 -5.23 -23.20 31.08
C SER A 183 -4.43 -24.07 30.08
N ALA A 184 -3.54 -24.91 30.62
CA ALA A 184 -2.77 -25.87 29.81
C ALA A 184 -3.69 -26.78 28.97
N THR A 185 -4.84 -27.15 29.52
CA THR A 185 -5.85 -27.98 28.85
C THR A 185 -6.41 -27.27 27.61
N THR A 186 -6.78 -26.02 27.73
CA THR A 186 -7.31 -25.21 26.61
C THR A 186 -6.25 -24.97 25.55
N PHE A 187 -5.04 -24.66 25.98
CA PHE A 187 -3.92 -24.47 25.06
C PHE A 187 -3.62 -25.73 24.23
N ILE A 188 -3.56 -26.91 24.88
CA ILE A 188 -3.35 -28.19 24.21
C ILE A 188 -4.49 -28.52 23.25
N ALA A 189 -5.75 -28.26 23.65
CA ALA A 189 -6.92 -28.47 22.79
C ALA A 189 -6.89 -27.60 21.57
N ALA A 190 -6.61 -26.30 21.71
CA ALA A 190 -6.49 -25.37 20.61
C ALA A 190 -5.35 -25.75 19.65
N ALA A 191 -4.16 -26.08 20.17
CA ALA A 191 -3.03 -26.52 19.35
C ALA A 191 -3.36 -27.76 18.51
N LYS A 192 -4.12 -28.71 19.07
CA LYS A 192 -4.63 -29.87 18.32
C LYS A 192 -5.66 -29.49 17.27
N ILE A 193 -6.63 -28.64 17.62
CA ILE A 193 -7.65 -28.15 16.71
C ILE A 193 -7.00 -27.50 15.49
N PHE A 194 -5.98 -26.67 15.67
CA PHE A 194 -5.31 -25.95 14.60
C PHE A 194 -4.08 -26.67 14.00
N GLN A 195 -3.83 -27.92 14.40
CA GLN A 195 -2.70 -28.75 13.94
C GLN A 195 -1.33 -28.10 14.18
N MET A 196 -1.18 -27.38 15.28
CA MET A 196 0.05 -26.70 15.69
C MET A 196 0.79 -27.47 16.79
N GLU A 197 0.83 -28.78 16.70
CA GLU A 197 1.37 -29.69 17.74
C GLU A 197 2.88 -29.47 18.00
N GLY A 198 3.60 -28.90 17.03
CA GLY A 198 5.02 -28.53 17.20
C GLY A 198 5.26 -27.57 18.37
N MET A 199 4.27 -26.74 18.72
CA MET A 199 4.36 -25.79 19.84
C MET A 199 4.21 -26.45 21.22
N LEU A 200 3.65 -27.67 21.30
CA LEU A 200 3.47 -28.36 22.56
C LEU A 200 4.81 -28.88 23.15
N LYS A 201 5.88 -28.85 22.35
CA LYS A 201 7.22 -29.27 22.80
C LYS A 201 7.95 -28.20 23.61
N SER A 202 7.41 -26.99 23.67
CA SER A 202 7.99 -25.86 24.41
C SER A 202 7.21 -25.50 25.69
N LEU A 203 6.20 -26.28 26.05
CA LEU A 203 5.53 -26.30 27.35
C LEU A 203 6.23 -27.28 28.31
#